data_caf109fb6cf6bd80446d6b09466dfd92
#
_entry.id   caf109fb6cf6bd80446d6b09466dfd92
#
_cell.length_a   1.000
_cell.length_b   1.000
_cell.length_c   1.000
_cell.angle_alpha   90.00
_cell.angle_beta   90.00
_cell.angle_gamma   90.00
#
_symmetry.space_group_name_H-M   'P 1'
#
loop_
_entity.id
_entity.type
_entity.pdbx_description
1 polymer ?
#
loop_
_entity_poly.entity_id
_entity_poly.type
_entity_poly.pdbx_seq_one_letter_code
_entity_poly.pdbx_strand_id
1 'polypeptide(L)'
;MTTSNFRKCFAIVILSLLYITSCKKKSDDLPAEEIKTNCIQGISSVKKVLFIGIDGCRTDALLAAHSPALDDLMQQGLVNFHTDRGPYTVSCPGWSTLLHGVWPNKHGVTSNDISNLNYGKFEDIFHYMRLHNPGYSLASISNWDNFLRLTTEEDYAQTANSDAEVKDKALYVLNNCTPDVLLLHFDKVDEEGHNSGFSPQNPYYLHAIQEVGDYVQTIMETIRYREQTLGEKWMVVVVTDHGGNGTGHGGQDDLPETRYVFQILKVPGLPHSELANASNVDILPSIFKYMEIQPDSSWEWDGIPLF
;
A
#
# COMPACT_ATOMS: atom_id res chain seq x y z
N MET A 1 58.77 -61.01 49.91
CA MET A 1 57.43 -61.18 50.51
C MET A 1 56.78 -59.84 50.53
N THR A 2 55.62 -59.67 49.94
CA THR A 2 54.64 -58.60 49.86
C THR A 2 54.37 -58.16 48.48
N THR A 3 53.20 -58.53 48.04
CA THR A 3 52.57 -58.33 46.77
C THR A 3 51.88 -56.96 46.75
N SER A 4 52.22 -56.16 45.76
CA SER A 4 51.58 -54.86 45.50
C SER A 4 50.48 -55.05 44.46
N ASN A 5 49.24 -54.74 44.83
CA ASN A 5 48.09 -54.71 43.94
C ASN A 5 47.99 -53.37 43.21
N PHE A 6 48.12 -53.40 41.93
CA PHE A 6 47.81 -52.27 41.03
C PHE A 6 46.25 -52.23 40.75
N ARG A 7 45.57 -51.25 41.29
CA ARG A 7 44.18 -50.92 40.87
C ARG A 7 44.20 -49.94 39.67
N LYS A 8 43.73 -50.44 38.53
CA LYS A 8 43.46 -49.59 37.35
C LYS A 8 42.21 -48.80 37.60
N CYS A 9 42.30 -47.47 37.65
CA CYS A 9 41.17 -46.56 37.55
C CYS A 9 40.77 -46.39 36.09
N PHE A 10 39.57 -46.83 35.71
CA PHE A 10 38.97 -46.49 34.45
C PHE A 10 38.28 -45.11 34.61
N ALA A 11 38.76 -44.10 33.89
CA ALA A 11 38.10 -42.82 33.80
C ALA A 11 37.02 -42.91 32.67
N ILE A 12 35.77 -42.85 33.08
CA ILE A 12 34.65 -42.73 32.14
C ILE A 12 34.52 -41.24 31.77
N VAL A 13 34.85 -40.91 30.52
CA VAL A 13 34.57 -39.60 29.92
C VAL A 13 33.14 -39.59 29.47
N ILE A 14 32.29 -38.90 30.21
CA ILE A 14 30.89 -38.63 29.80
C ILE A 14 30.93 -37.44 28.87
N LEU A 15 30.74 -37.72 27.58
CA LEU A 15 30.54 -36.70 26.53
C LEU A 15 29.10 -36.19 26.62
N SER A 16 28.92 -35.04 27.29
CA SER A 16 27.59 -34.38 27.30
C SER A 16 27.36 -33.69 25.96
N LEU A 17 26.56 -34.29 25.08
CA LEU A 17 26.01 -33.63 23.93
C LEU A 17 25.02 -32.53 24.39
N LEU A 18 25.44 -31.29 24.29
CA LEU A 18 24.60 -30.14 24.37
C LEU A 18 23.72 -30.10 23.10
N TYR A 19 22.50 -30.55 23.22
CA TYR A 19 21.44 -30.27 22.22
C TYR A 19 21.11 -28.78 22.30
N ILE A 20 21.64 -27.99 21.36
CA ILE A 20 21.16 -26.65 21.11
C ILE A 20 19.81 -26.80 20.40
N THR A 21 18.73 -26.80 21.15
CA THR A 21 17.40 -26.61 20.59
C THR A 21 17.29 -25.16 20.12
N SER A 22 17.56 -24.94 18.84
CA SER A 22 17.19 -23.71 18.16
C SER A 22 15.66 -23.59 18.23
N CYS A 23 15.18 -22.71 19.08
CA CYS A 23 13.79 -22.23 18.99
C CYS A 23 13.64 -21.49 17.66
N LYS A 24 13.28 -22.20 16.61
CA LYS A 24 12.61 -21.57 15.47
C LYS A 24 11.31 -21.00 16.00
N LYS A 25 11.22 -19.68 16.08
CA LYS A 25 9.95 -18.97 16.20
C LYS A 25 9.09 -19.52 15.07
N LYS A 26 8.01 -20.21 15.40
CA LYS A 26 6.96 -20.56 14.47
C LYS A 26 6.46 -19.22 13.95
N SER A 27 6.72 -18.89 12.70
CA SER A 27 5.91 -17.93 11.96
C SER A 27 4.49 -18.52 12.03
N ASP A 28 3.56 -17.77 12.55
CA ASP A 28 2.15 -18.13 12.48
C ASP A 28 1.82 -18.14 10.98
N ASP A 29 1.95 -19.32 10.38
CA ASP A 29 1.55 -19.57 9.01
C ASP A 29 0.03 -19.37 8.98
N LEU A 30 -0.42 -18.30 8.33
CA LEU A 30 -1.81 -18.18 7.88
C LEU A 30 -2.19 -19.50 7.21
N PRO A 31 -3.39 -20.04 7.44
CA PRO A 31 -3.75 -21.33 6.91
C PRO A 31 -3.66 -21.31 5.38
N ALA A 32 -2.65 -22.00 4.87
CA ALA A 32 -2.28 -22.02 3.45
C ALA A 32 -3.38 -22.58 2.52
N GLU A 33 -4.44 -23.15 3.08
CA GLU A 33 -5.56 -23.72 2.33
C GLU A 33 -6.62 -22.69 1.91
N GLU A 34 -6.85 -21.64 2.70
CA GLU A 34 -7.88 -20.64 2.38
C GLU A 34 -7.45 -19.68 1.28
N ILE A 35 -6.15 -19.49 1.10
CA ILE A 35 -5.58 -18.50 0.18
C ILE A 35 -5.32 -19.12 -1.21
N LYS A 36 -5.06 -20.43 -1.30
CA LYS A 36 -4.80 -21.12 -2.58
C LYS A 36 -6.00 -21.16 -3.54
N THR A 37 -7.21 -20.94 -3.06
CA THR A 37 -8.42 -21.01 -3.87
C THR A 37 -8.74 -19.70 -4.61
N ASN A 38 -8.14 -18.57 -4.23
CA ASN A 38 -8.50 -17.25 -4.74
C ASN A 38 -7.39 -16.53 -5.51
N CYS A 39 -6.19 -17.12 -5.61
CA CYS A 39 -5.12 -16.52 -6.41
C CYS A 39 -5.30 -16.84 -7.89
N ILE A 40 -5.94 -15.96 -8.61
CA ILE A 40 -6.06 -16.07 -10.07
C ILE A 40 -4.70 -15.76 -10.69
N GLN A 41 -4.26 -16.67 -11.55
CA GLN A 41 -3.12 -16.39 -12.41
C GLN A 41 -3.63 -15.53 -13.57
N GLY A 42 -3.41 -14.23 -13.47
CA GLY A 42 -3.78 -13.28 -14.49
C GLY A 42 -3.10 -13.56 -15.84
N ILE A 43 -3.61 -12.94 -16.87
CA ILE A 43 -2.92 -12.85 -18.15
C ILE A 43 -1.58 -12.17 -17.86
N SER A 44 -0.50 -12.71 -18.38
CA SER A 44 0.85 -12.19 -18.16
C SER A 44 1.05 -10.81 -18.81
N SER A 45 0.39 -9.78 -18.27
CA SER A 45 0.79 -8.41 -18.55
C SER A 45 2.19 -8.20 -17.98
N VAL A 46 3.09 -7.65 -18.78
CA VAL A 46 4.41 -7.22 -18.29
C VAL A 46 4.26 -6.01 -17.39
N LYS A 47 3.27 -5.15 -17.66
CA LYS A 47 2.99 -3.94 -16.87
C LYS A 47 2.10 -4.29 -15.69
N LYS A 48 2.53 -3.85 -14.52
CA LYS A 48 1.88 -4.10 -13.24
C LYS A 48 1.75 -2.79 -12.46
N VAL A 49 0.79 -2.72 -11.57
CA VAL A 49 0.57 -1.55 -10.71
C VAL A 49 0.56 -1.97 -9.25
N LEU A 50 1.39 -1.31 -8.44
CA LEU A 50 1.32 -1.32 -6.99
C LEU A 50 0.83 0.05 -6.54
N PHE A 51 -0.35 0.09 -5.94
CA PHE A 51 -0.91 1.29 -5.31
C PHE A 51 -0.75 1.15 -3.79
N ILE A 52 -0.16 2.15 -3.17
CA ILE A 52 0.08 2.25 -1.73
C ILE A 52 -0.65 3.49 -1.22
N GLY A 53 -1.75 3.29 -0.54
CA GLY A 53 -2.48 4.32 0.19
C GLY A 53 -2.00 4.37 1.64
N ILE A 54 -1.62 5.56 2.11
CA ILE A 54 -1.25 5.82 3.51
C ILE A 54 -2.27 6.82 4.06
N ASP A 55 -3.24 6.33 4.85
CA ASP A 55 -4.33 7.15 5.36
C ASP A 55 -3.83 8.28 6.26
N GLY A 56 -4.40 9.47 6.10
CA GLY A 56 -4.16 10.59 6.98
C GLY A 56 -2.72 11.12 7.02
N CYS A 57 -1.88 10.80 6.04
CA CYS A 57 -0.45 11.13 6.06
C CYS A 57 -0.18 12.56 5.55
N ARG A 58 0.14 13.48 6.46
CA ARG A 58 0.51 14.87 6.11
C ARG A 58 1.79 14.90 5.28
N THR A 59 1.81 15.74 4.25
CA THR A 59 2.97 15.93 3.37
C THR A 59 4.21 16.40 4.14
N ASP A 60 4.08 17.37 5.04
CA ASP A 60 5.21 17.89 5.81
C ASP A 60 5.75 16.87 6.83
N ALA A 61 4.88 16.01 7.36
CA ALA A 61 5.29 14.92 8.24
C ALA A 61 5.96 13.76 7.47
N LEU A 62 5.49 13.43 6.27
CA LEU A 62 6.18 12.48 5.38
C LEU A 62 7.63 12.92 5.14
N LEU A 63 7.83 14.20 4.80
CA LEU A 63 9.16 14.76 4.56
C LEU A 63 10.02 14.80 5.84
N ALA A 64 9.41 15.03 7.01
CA ALA A 64 10.11 15.06 8.29
C ALA A 64 10.43 13.66 8.85
N ALA A 65 9.71 12.63 8.43
CA ALA A 65 9.89 11.25 8.93
C ALA A 65 11.20 10.61 8.46
N HIS A 66 11.75 11.04 7.33
CA HIS A 66 13.00 10.48 6.75
C HIS A 66 12.96 8.96 6.65
N SER A 67 11.91 8.42 6.02
CA SER A 67 11.76 6.99 5.78
C SER A 67 12.55 6.57 4.53
N PRO A 68 13.59 5.70 4.65
CA PRO A 68 14.47 5.39 3.52
C PRO A 68 13.75 4.89 2.26
N ALA A 69 12.73 4.06 2.41
CA ALA A 69 11.99 3.52 1.26
C ALA A 69 11.11 4.57 0.57
N LEU A 70 10.45 5.42 1.36
CA LEU A 70 9.62 6.49 0.82
C LEU A 70 10.50 7.58 0.22
N ASP A 71 11.63 7.91 0.86
CA ASP A 71 12.63 8.85 0.33
C ASP A 71 13.22 8.37 -1.02
N ASP A 72 13.50 7.06 -1.14
CA ASP A 72 13.99 6.45 -2.40
C ASP A 72 12.93 6.54 -3.51
N LEU A 73 11.66 6.27 -3.19
CA LEU A 73 10.56 6.42 -4.14
C LEU A 73 10.36 7.88 -4.57
N MET A 74 10.48 8.83 -3.64
CA MET A 74 10.43 10.27 -3.97
C MET A 74 11.57 10.68 -4.90
N GLN A 75 12.79 10.18 -4.68
CA GLN A 75 13.95 10.51 -5.51
C GLN A 75 13.91 9.86 -6.90
N GLN A 76 13.16 8.81 -7.11
CA GLN A 76 13.07 8.07 -8.36
C GLN A 76 11.78 8.35 -9.15
N GLY A 77 10.76 8.92 -8.52
CA GLY A 77 9.43 9.09 -9.09
C GLY A 77 9.13 10.50 -9.60
N LEU A 78 7.98 10.61 -10.22
CA LEU A 78 7.28 11.88 -10.40
C LEU A 78 6.64 12.23 -9.06
N VAL A 79 6.84 13.43 -8.55
CA VAL A 79 6.35 13.85 -7.24
C VAL A 79 5.58 15.15 -7.29
N ASN A 80 4.54 15.26 -6.49
CA ASN A 80 3.91 16.52 -6.14
C ASN A 80 3.64 16.55 -4.64
N PHE A 81 4.01 17.63 -3.98
CA PHE A 81 3.84 17.81 -2.53
C PHE A 81 2.78 18.87 -2.20
N HIS A 82 1.98 19.25 -3.19
CA HIS A 82 0.92 20.23 -3.07
C HIS A 82 -0.29 19.85 -3.92
N THR A 83 -0.62 18.55 -3.92
CA THR A 83 -1.73 17.99 -4.66
C THR A 83 -3.06 18.41 -4.04
N ASP A 84 -3.99 18.90 -4.86
CA ASP A 84 -5.37 19.15 -4.41
C ASP A 84 -6.12 17.83 -4.26
N ARG A 85 -6.55 17.51 -3.03
CA ARG A 85 -7.33 16.30 -2.74
C ARG A 85 -8.84 16.46 -2.93
N GLY A 86 -9.30 17.71 -3.12
CA GLY A 86 -10.72 18.04 -3.23
C GLY A 86 -11.33 18.62 -1.94
N PRO A 87 -12.66 18.73 -1.88
CA PRO A 87 -13.35 19.53 -0.89
C PRO A 87 -13.55 18.89 0.50
N TYR A 88 -13.36 17.58 0.67
CA TYR A 88 -13.65 16.91 1.94
C TYR A 88 -12.39 16.28 2.55
N THR A 89 -12.16 16.52 3.86
CA THR A 89 -11.03 16.00 4.65
C THR A 89 -11.40 14.74 5.43
N VAL A 90 -12.10 13.81 4.81
CA VAL A 90 -12.43 12.50 5.39
C VAL A 90 -12.12 11.39 4.40
N SER A 91 -11.83 10.20 4.89
CA SER A 91 -11.16 9.14 4.13
C SER A 91 -11.97 8.65 2.93
N CYS A 92 -13.24 8.26 3.10
CA CYS A 92 -14.00 7.73 1.95
C CYS A 92 -14.12 8.70 0.77
N PRO A 93 -14.39 10.01 0.92
CA PRO A 93 -14.34 10.97 -0.18
C PRO A 93 -12.97 11.06 -0.87
N GLY A 94 -11.89 11.08 -0.09
CA GLY A 94 -10.51 11.14 -0.60
C GLY A 94 -10.15 9.90 -1.40
N TRP A 95 -10.35 8.71 -0.82
CA TRP A 95 -10.11 7.44 -1.49
C TRP A 95 -11.03 7.23 -2.70
N SER A 96 -12.32 7.60 -2.62
CA SER A 96 -13.20 7.55 -3.78
C SER A 96 -12.70 8.43 -4.92
N THR A 97 -12.22 9.64 -4.61
CA THR A 97 -11.66 10.54 -5.63
C THR A 97 -10.47 9.91 -6.36
N LEU A 98 -9.57 9.26 -5.60
CA LEU A 98 -8.40 8.56 -6.15
C LEU A 98 -8.77 7.34 -7.01
N LEU A 99 -9.75 6.56 -6.56
CA LEU A 99 -10.08 5.26 -7.17
C LEU A 99 -11.10 5.38 -8.32
N HIS A 100 -11.89 6.46 -8.37
CA HIS A 100 -12.89 6.68 -9.42
C HIS A 100 -12.49 7.77 -10.44
N GLY A 101 -11.43 8.54 -10.19
CA GLY A 101 -10.94 9.57 -11.11
C GLY A 101 -11.88 10.75 -11.31
N VAL A 102 -12.85 10.95 -10.42
CA VAL A 102 -13.83 12.02 -10.42
C VAL A 102 -14.00 12.65 -9.06
N TRP A 103 -14.50 13.89 -9.03
CA TRP A 103 -14.74 14.63 -7.80
C TRP A 103 -16.01 14.19 -7.07
N PRO A 104 -16.18 14.52 -5.77
CA PRO A 104 -17.33 14.13 -4.94
C PRO A 104 -18.71 14.50 -5.50
N ASN A 105 -18.80 15.56 -6.28
CA ASN A 105 -20.06 15.93 -6.97
C ASN A 105 -20.51 14.93 -8.03
N LYS A 106 -19.60 14.03 -8.47
CA LYS A 106 -19.89 12.95 -9.41
C LYS A 106 -20.01 11.61 -8.69
N HIS A 107 -19.03 11.18 -7.88
CA HIS A 107 -19.11 9.89 -7.19
C HIS A 107 -20.04 9.89 -5.97
N GLY A 108 -20.49 11.05 -5.50
CA GLY A 108 -21.53 11.17 -4.46
C GLY A 108 -21.07 10.89 -3.02
N VAL A 109 -19.81 10.53 -2.78
CA VAL A 109 -19.27 10.24 -1.45
C VAL A 109 -18.79 11.55 -0.82
N THR A 110 -19.37 11.92 0.32
CA THR A 110 -19.06 13.18 1.05
C THR A 110 -18.74 12.96 2.54
N SER A 111 -18.78 11.71 2.97
CA SER A 111 -18.47 11.27 4.34
C SER A 111 -17.99 9.82 4.30
N ASN A 112 -17.68 9.25 5.48
CA ASN A 112 -17.34 7.81 5.58
C ASN A 112 -18.57 6.88 5.45
N ASP A 113 -19.76 7.44 5.22
CA ASP A 113 -20.93 6.67 4.77
C ASP A 113 -20.96 6.63 3.23
N ILE A 114 -20.63 5.46 2.67
CA ILE A 114 -20.57 5.22 1.22
C ILE A 114 -21.88 4.71 0.64
N SER A 115 -22.99 4.82 1.37
CA SER A 115 -24.32 4.40 0.88
C SER A 115 -24.78 5.16 -0.37
N ASN A 116 -24.22 6.33 -0.62
CA ASN A 116 -24.56 7.20 -1.77
C ASN A 116 -23.53 7.12 -2.92
N LEU A 117 -22.63 6.15 -2.90
CA LEU A 117 -21.66 5.94 -3.99
C LEU A 117 -22.41 5.67 -5.31
N ASN A 118 -22.03 6.38 -6.36
CA ASN A 118 -22.73 6.33 -7.65
C ASN A 118 -22.03 5.35 -8.62
N TYR A 119 -22.00 4.09 -8.25
CA TYR A 119 -21.34 3.02 -9.03
C TYR A 119 -21.87 2.90 -10.48
N GLY A 120 -23.15 3.12 -10.71
CA GLY A 120 -23.76 2.94 -12.02
C GLY A 120 -23.36 3.97 -13.08
N LYS A 121 -22.52 4.95 -12.71
CA LYS A 121 -22.07 5.98 -13.66
C LYS A 121 -20.57 6.26 -13.53
N PHE A 122 -20.01 6.32 -12.33
CA PHE A 122 -18.62 6.66 -12.07
C PHE A 122 -17.97 5.51 -11.31
N GLU A 123 -17.70 4.44 -12.06
CA GLU A 123 -17.20 3.17 -11.54
C GLU A 123 -15.75 3.29 -11.03
N ASP A 124 -15.34 2.30 -10.28
CA ASP A 124 -13.98 2.23 -9.70
C ASP A 124 -12.94 1.70 -10.71
N ILE A 125 -11.68 1.82 -10.31
CA ILE A 125 -10.51 1.38 -11.09
C ILE A 125 -10.63 -0.06 -11.58
N PHE A 126 -11.14 -0.99 -10.77
CA PHE A 126 -11.20 -2.40 -11.13
C PHE A 126 -12.30 -2.68 -12.14
N HIS A 127 -13.47 -2.04 -11.98
CA HIS A 127 -14.53 -2.14 -12.97
C HIS A 127 -14.04 -1.69 -14.36
N TYR A 128 -13.44 -0.51 -14.46
CA TYR A 128 -12.91 -0.03 -15.74
C TYR A 128 -11.81 -0.94 -16.31
N MET A 129 -10.97 -1.54 -15.47
CA MET A 129 -9.98 -2.51 -15.93
C MET A 129 -10.62 -3.78 -16.46
N ARG A 130 -11.67 -4.30 -15.81
CA ARG A 130 -12.43 -5.46 -16.29
C ARG A 130 -13.11 -5.22 -17.62
N LEU A 131 -13.66 -4.02 -17.83
CA LEU A 131 -14.24 -3.63 -19.12
C LEU A 131 -13.19 -3.70 -20.25
N HIS A 132 -11.94 -3.30 -19.95
CA HIS A 132 -10.85 -3.38 -20.94
C HIS A 132 -10.37 -4.82 -21.16
N ASN A 133 -10.13 -5.56 -20.09
CA ASN A 133 -9.66 -6.94 -20.15
C ASN A 133 -10.14 -7.76 -18.94
N PRO A 134 -11.14 -8.64 -19.13
CA PRO A 134 -11.66 -9.49 -18.06
C PRO A 134 -10.62 -10.42 -17.41
N GLY A 135 -9.47 -10.63 -18.06
CA GLY A 135 -8.41 -11.50 -17.56
C GLY A 135 -7.40 -10.83 -16.63
N TYR A 136 -7.51 -9.53 -16.35
CA TYR A 136 -6.66 -8.90 -15.33
C TYR A 136 -6.85 -9.56 -13.96
N SER A 137 -5.75 -9.74 -13.23
CA SER A 137 -5.75 -10.20 -11.83
C SER A 137 -5.69 -8.98 -10.90
N LEU A 138 -6.76 -8.74 -10.17
CA LEU A 138 -7.00 -7.54 -9.38
C LEU A 138 -7.08 -7.89 -7.90
N ALA A 139 -6.27 -7.23 -7.08
CA ALA A 139 -6.19 -7.50 -5.65
C ALA A 139 -6.25 -6.21 -4.82
N SER A 140 -6.92 -6.27 -3.67
CA SER A 140 -7.00 -5.19 -2.68
C SER A 140 -6.81 -5.74 -1.27
N ILE A 141 -5.96 -5.10 -0.47
CA ILE A 141 -5.68 -5.46 0.92
C ILE A 141 -5.70 -4.19 1.76
N SER A 142 -6.50 -4.15 2.80
CA SER A 142 -6.68 -2.97 3.62
C SER A 142 -6.77 -3.29 5.10
N ASN A 143 -6.22 -2.40 5.94
CA ASN A 143 -6.46 -2.39 7.39
C ASN A 143 -7.78 -1.70 7.77
N TRP A 144 -8.52 -1.20 6.79
CA TRP A 144 -9.80 -0.53 6.99
C TRP A 144 -10.87 -1.03 6.01
N ASP A 145 -11.97 -1.60 6.52
CA ASP A 145 -13.01 -2.25 5.72
C ASP A 145 -13.67 -1.33 4.69
N ASN A 146 -13.84 -0.04 5.03
CA ASN A 146 -14.48 0.87 4.09
C ASN A 146 -13.66 1.07 2.81
N PHE A 147 -12.33 1.00 2.87
CA PHE A 147 -11.50 1.10 1.66
C PHE A 147 -11.82 -0.04 0.68
N LEU A 148 -11.97 -1.28 1.17
CA LEU A 148 -12.32 -2.43 0.32
C LEU A 148 -13.71 -2.32 -0.29
N ARG A 149 -14.61 -1.54 0.31
CA ARG A 149 -15.97 -1.32 -0.20
C ARG A 149 -16.04 -0.25 -1.28
N LEU A 150 -14.93 0.48 -1.54
CA LEU A 150 -14.84 1.47 -2.61
C LEU A 150 -14.45 0.86 -3.96
N THR A 151 -14.10 -0.41 -3.99
CA THR A 151 -13.78 -1.15 -5.22
C THR A 151 -14.71 -2.34 -5.39
N THR A 152 -14.82 -2.80 -6.62
CA THR A 152 -15.65 -3.94 -7.03
C THR A 152 -14.84 -4.88 -7.94
N GLU A 153 -15.31 -6.11 -8.15
CA GLU A 153 -14.74 -7.04 -9.12
C GLU A 153 -13.30 -7.49 -8.85
N GLU A 154 -12.82 -7.40 -7.60
CA GLU A 154 -11.54 -7.96 -7.20
C GLU A 154 -11.55 -9.49 -7.26
N ASP A 155 -10.42 -10.07 -7.69
CA ASP A 155 -10.18 -11.51 -7.56
C ASP A 155 -9.75 -11.88 -6.16
N TYR A 156 -9.17 -10.91 -5.42
CA TYR A 156 -8.69 -11.08 -4.07
C TYR A 156 -8.87 -9.80 -3.27
N ALA A 157 -9.80 -9.81 -2.31
CA ALA A 157 -10.00 -8.73 -1.35
C ALA A 157 -9.82 -9.25 0.07
N GLN A 158 -8.99 -8.59 0.88
CA GLN A 158 -8.71 -9.03 2.24
C GLN A 158 -8.63 -7.85 3.21
N THR A 159 -9.44 -7.92 4.27
CA THR A 159 -9.23 -7.10 5.46
C THR A 159 -8.03 -7.61 6.24
N ALA A 160 -7.23 -6.71 6.77
CA ALA A 160 -6.16 -6.96 7.71
C ALA A 160 -6.52 -6.35 9.09
N ASN A 161 -5.95 -6.88 10.16
CA ASN A 161 -6.16 -6.37 11.52
C ASN A 161 -5.06 -5.36 11.93
N SER A 162 -4.07 -5.15 11.08
CA SER A 162 -2.97 -4.21 11.27
C SER A 162 -2.23 -3.97 9.97
N ASP A 163 -1.49 -2.88 9.88
CA ASP A 163 -0.62 -2.57 8.74
C ASP A 163 0.47 -3.63 8.52
N ALA A 164 0.97 -4.25 9.60
CA ALA A 164 1.89 -5.39 9.50
C ALA A 164 1.24 -6.57 8.76
N GLU A 165 -0.03 -6.84 9.01
CA GLU A 165 -0.77 -7.89 8.32
C GLU A 165 -1.09 -7.50 6.86
N VAL A 166 -1.32 -6.22 6.56
CA VAL A 166 -1.41 -5.73 5.16
C VAL A 166 -0.14 -6.09 4.41
N LYS A 167 1.03 -5.77 4.98
CA LYS A 167 2.34 -6.13 4.41
C LYS A 167 2.48 -7.65 4.23
N ASP A 168 2.14 -8.45 5.24
CA ASP A 168 2.30 -9.91 5.18
C ASP A 168 1.41 -10.54 4.09
N LYS A 169 0.16 -10.09 3.98
CA LYS A 169 -0.76 -10.50 2.92
C LYS A 169 -0.30 -10.03 1.54
N ALA A 170 0.23 -8.81 1.42
CA ALA A 170 0.82 -8.30 0.18
C ALA A 170 2.00 -9.16 -0.28
N LEU A 171 2.92 -9.50 0.63
CA LEU A 171 4.04 -10.39 0.34
C LEU A 171 3.57 -11.80 -0.06
N TYR A 172 2.50 -12.29 0.57
CA TYR A 172 1.91 -13.57 0.16
C TYR A 172 1.42 -13.50 -1.30
N VAL A 173 0.63 -12.49 -1.65
CA VAL A 173 0.11 -12.29 -3.02
C VAL A 173 1.27 -12.16 -4.01
N LEU A 174 2.27 -11.35 -3.71
CA LEU A 174 3.41 -11.14 -4.58
C LEU A 174 4.29 -12.39 -4.77
N ASN A 175 4.39 -13.26 -3.76
CA ASN A 175 5.21 -14.47 -3.84
C ASN A 175 4.48 -15.67 -4.45
N ASN A 176 3.16 -15.71 -4.40
CA ASN A 176 2.38 -16.89 -4.78
C ASN A 176 1.45 -16.65 -5.98
N CYS A 177 1.13 -15.39 -6.28
CA CYS A 177 0.17 -14.99 -7.32
C CYS A 177 0.84 -14.06 -8.35
N THR A 178 0.07 -13.71 -9.39
CA THR A 178 0.53 -12.76 -10.43
C THR A 178 -0.46 -11.61 -10.58
N PRO A 179 -0.61 -10.73 -9.56
CA PRO A 179 -1.53 -9.61 -9.67
C PRO A 179 -1.09 -8.65 -10.79
N ASP A 180 -2.05 -8.15 -11.55
CA ASP A 180 -1.80 -7.05 -12.50
C ASP A 180 -1.93 -5.70 -11.80
N VAL A 181 -2.85 -5.62 -10.83
CA VAL A 181 -2.99 -4.46 -9.94
C VAL A 181 -3.13 -4.94 -8.50
N LEU A 182 -2.33 -4.37 -7.61
CA LEU A 182 -2.39 -4.59 -6.17
C LEU A 182 -2.59 -3.26 -5.46
N LEU A 183 -3.76 -3.09 -4.84
CA LEU A 183 -4.06 -1.95 -3.97
C LEU A 183 -3.76 -2.32 -2.52
N LEU A 184 -2.98 -1.51 -1.85
CA LEU A 184 -2.67 -1.62 -0.43
C LEU A 184 -3.11 -0.36 0.29
N HIS A 185 -3.76 -0.51 1.44
CA HIS A 185 -4.16 0.60 2.29
C HIS A 185 -3.64 0.38 3.71
N PHE A 186 -2.87 1.34 4.20
CA PHE A 186 -2.29 1.42 5.53
C PHE A 186 -3.00 2.50 6.34
N ASP A 187 -3.53 2.15 7.51
CA ASP A 187 -4.41 2.98 8.35
C ASP A 187 -3.70 3.56 9.59
N LYS A 188 -2.54 2.97 9.95
CA LYS A 188 -1.85 3.27 11.22
C LYS A 188 -1.45 4.73 11.37
N VAL A 189 -1.14 5.43 10.29
CA VAL A 189 -0.70 6.82 10.35
C VAL A 189 -1.87 7.72 10.75
N ASP A 190 -3.06 7.49 10.20
CA ASP A 190 -4.27 8.21 10.58
C ASP A 190 -4.68 7.90 12.04
N GLU A 191 -4.69 6.62 12.42
CA GLU A 191 -4.95 6.19 13.79
C GLU A 191 -4.02 6.91 14.79
N GLU A 192 -2.72 6.98 14.50
CA GLU A 192 -1.76 7.65 15.36
C GLU A 192 -1.96 9.18 15.37
N GLY A 193 -2.33 9.76 14.24
CA GLY A 193 -2.71 11.16 14.15
C GLY A 193 -3.89 11.50 15.06
N HIS A 194 -4.91 10.66 15.09
CA HIS A 194 -6.04 10.79 16.00
C HIS A 194 -5.66 10.59 17.47
N ASN A 195 -4.74 9.69 17.78
CA ASN A 195 -4.33 9.38 19.14
C ASN A 195 -3.40 10.44 19.73
N SER A 196 -2.42 10.93 18.99
CA SER A 196 -1.33 11.75 19.52
C SER A 196 -1.16 13.10 18.82
N GLY A 197 -1.82 13.31 17.69
CA GLY A 197 -1.83 14.54 16.91
C GLY A 197 -1.10 14.46 15.58
N PHE A 198 -1.76 14.98 14.55
CA PHE A 198 -1.24 15.15 13.20
C PHE A 198 -0.23 16.29 13.15
N SER A 199 1.06 15.98 13.31
CA SER A 199 2.10 17.02 13.33
C SER A 199 3.46 16.48 12.89
N PRO A 200 4.22 17.23 12.06
CA PRO A 200 5.58 16.89 11.73
C PRO A 200 6.57 17.03 12.91
N GLN A 201 6.13 17.52 14.06
CA GLN A 201 6.89 17.57 15.31
C GLN A 201 6.49 16.47 16.29
N ASN A 202 5.45 15.67 15.99
CA ASN A 202 4.98 14.60 16.85
C ASN A 202 5.80 13.32 16.59
N PRO A 203 6.65 12.87 17.54
CA PRO A 203 7.51 11.72 17.31
C PRO A 203 6.73 10.39 17.13
N TYR A 204 5.55 10.25 17.70
CA TYR A 204 4.72 9.05 17.53
C TYR A 204 4.13 8.99 16.13
N TYR A 205 3.62 10.11 15.64
CA TYR A 205 3.09 10.22 14.29
C TYR A 205 4.19 10.01 13.22
N LEU A 206 5.38 10.61 13.42
CA LEU A 206 6.52 10.36 12.54
C LEU A 206 6.97 8.89 12.58
N HIS A 207 6.91 8.25 13.76
CA HIS A 207 7.26 6.84 13.89
C HIS A 207 6.28 5.93 13.14
N ALA A 208 4.97 6.23 13.16
CA ALA A 208 3.98 5.50 12.38
C ALA A 208 4.28 5.58 10.86
N ILE A 209 4.68 6.76 10.36
CA ILE A 209 5.10 6.94 8.96
C ILE A 209 6.36 6.10 8.65
N GLN A 210 7.35 6.09 9.57
CA GLN A 210 8.56 5.28 9.42
C GLN A 210 8.24 3.79 9.40
N GLU A 211 7.33 3.33 10.26
CA GLU A 211 6.91 1.93 10.32
C GLU A 211 6.23 1.48 9.01
N VAL A 212 5.32 2.29 8.45
CA VAL A 212 4.76 2.03 7.11
C VAL A 212 5.86 2.02 6.05
N GLY A 213 6.84 2.92 6.14
CA GLY A 213 7.99 2.93 5.24
C GLY A 213 8.83 1.65 5.30
N ASP A 214 8.99 1.03 6.47
CA ASP A 214 9.68 -0.26 6.62
C ASP A 214 8.87 -1.40 5.96
N TYR A 215 7.54 -1.34 6.03
CA TYR A 215 6.67 -2.28 5.30
C TYR A 215 6.82 -2.10 3.79
N VAL A 216 6.79 -0.86 3.32
CA VAL A 216 7.01 -0.51 1.91
C VAL A 216 8.40 -0.99 1.44
N GLN A 217 9.46 -0.84 2.25
CA GLN A 217 10.80 -1.34 1.93
C GLN A 217 10.76 -2.84 1.60
N THR A 218 10.13 -3.63 2.46
CA THR A 218 10.05 -5.10 2.30
C THR A 218 9.24 -5.49 1.04
N ILE A 219 8.15 -4.78 0.77
CA ILE A 219 7.33 -4.97 -0.44
C ILE A 219 8.15 -4.62 -1.68
N MET A 220 8.86 -3.50 -1.67
CA MET A 220 9.69 -3.04 -2.80
C MET A 220 10.87 -3.98 -3.08
N GLU A 221 11.41 -4.66 -2.08
CA GLU A 221 12.42 -5.71 -2.28
C GLU A 221 11.83 -6.88 -3.10
N THR A 222 10.60 -7.30 -2.78
CA THR A 222 9.90 -8.33 -3.54
C THR A 222 9.56 -7.86 -4.96
N ILE A 223 9.13 -6.62 -5.14
CA ILE A 223 8.88 -6.03 -6.47
C ILE A 223 10.17 -6.04 -7.31
N ARG A 224 11.29 -5.57 -6.77
CA ARG A 224 12.59 -5.58 -7.48
C ARG A 224 13.02 -7.00 -7.87
N TYR A 225 12.80 -8.00 -6.99
CA TYR A 225 13.06 -9.39 -7.32
C TYR A 225 12.21 -9.86 -8.50
N ARG A 226 10.90 -9.53 -8.54
CA ARG A 226 9.99 -9.89 -9.63
C ARG A 226 10.38 -9.19 -10.95
N GLU A 227 10.76 -7.91 -10.89
CA GLU A 227 11.25 -7.17 -12.06
C GLU A 227 12.49 -7.85 -12.67
N GLN A 228 13.43 -8.29 -11.83
CA GLN A 228 14.67 -8.92 -12.26
C GLN A 228 14.48 -10.36 -12.76
N THR A 229 13.59 -11.12 -12.16
CA THR A 229 13.46 -12.57 -12.42
C THR A 229 12.33 -12.90 -13.38
N LEU A 230 11.25 -12.11 -13.38
CA LEU A 230 10.05 -12.35 -14.19
C LEU A 230 9.93 -11.35 -15.36
N GLY A 231 10.78 -10.30 -15.39
CA GLY A 231 10.73 -9.27 -16.42
C GLY A 231 9.50 -8.34 -16.29
N GLU A 232 8.83 -8.35 -15.14
CA GLU A 232 7.71 -7.46 -14.87
C GLU A 232 8.17 -5.99 -14.79
N LYS A 233 7.26 -5.08 -15.05
CA LYS A 233 7.48 -3.64 -14.92
C LYS A 233 6.41 -3.07 -14.01
N TRP A 234 6.81 -2.59 -12.85
CA TRP A 234 5.89 -2.13 -11.83
C TRP A 234 5.83 -0.60 -11.77
N MET A 235 4.66 -0.03 -12.09
CA MET A 235 4.36 1.34 -11.65
C MET A 235 4.01 1.28 -10.17
N VAL A 236 4.68 2.13 -9.37
CA VAL A 236 4.38 2.27 -7.95
C VAL A 236 3.79 3.64 -7.70
N VAL A 237 2.60 3.65 -7.13
CA VAL A 237 1.87 4.86 -6.73
C VAL A 237 1.83 4.90 -5.22
N VAL A 238 2.31 5.98 -4.60
CA VAL A 238 2.18 6.22 -3.16
C VAL A 238 1.42 7.52 -2.97
N VAL A 239 0.29 7.45 -2.28
CA VAL A 239 -0.64 8.57 -2.12
C VAL A 239 -1.25 8.57 -0.72
N THR A 240 -1.83 9.70 -0.36
CA THR A 240 -2.71 9.83 0.81
C THR A 240 -4.00 10.53 0.39
N ASP A 241 -5.04 10.29 1.12
CA ASP A 241 -6.38 10.84 0.90
C ASP A 241 -6.58 12.21 1.55
N HIS A 242 -5.96 12.46 2.70
CA HIS A 242 -5.96 13.74 3.42
C HIS A 242 -4.76 13.86 4.37
N GLY A 243 -4.58 15.03 4.94
CA GLY A 243 -3.76 15.27 6.12
C GLY A 243 -4.64 15.45 7.37
N GLY A 244 -4.12 16.14 8.39
CA GLY A 244 -4.86 16.44 9.62
C GLY A 244 -4.22 17.55 10.42
N ASN A 245 -4.97 18.09 11.41
CA ASN A 245 -4.48 19.11 12.33
C ASN A 245 -5.03 18.87 13.74
N GLY A 246 -4.21 19.05 14.77
CA GLY A 246 -4.55 18.61 16.11
C GLY A 246 -4.72 17.09 16.13
N THR A 247 -5.82 16.58 16.65
CA THR A 247 -6.16 15.16 16.68
C THR A 247 -7.32 14.82 15.75
N GLY A 248 -7.51 15.58 14.68
CA GLY A 248 -8.61 15.35 13.74
C GLY A 248 -8.34 15.98 12.37
N HIS A 249 -9.25 15.74 11.45
CA HIS A 249 -9.18 16.24 10.08
C HIS A 249 -10.56 16.65 9.53
N GLY A 250 -11.66 16.05 10.01
CA GLY A 250 -13.02 16.33 9.54
C GLY A 250 -13.42 17.80 9.76
N GLY A 251 -13.99 18.43 8.76
CA GLY A 251 -14.39 19.85 8.80
C GLY A 251 -13.23 20.84 8.79
N GLN A 252 -12.04 20.40 8.43
CA GLN A 252 -10.83 21.24 8.31
C GLN A 252 -10.43 21.44 6.83
N ASP A 253 -11.41 21.51 5.96
CA ASP A 253 -11.24 21.45 4.50
C ASP A 253 -10.38 22.57 3.92
N ASP A 254 -10.33 23.73 4.60
CA ASP A 254 -9.58 24.91 4.16
C ASP A 254 -8.16 25.01 4.76
N LEU A 255 -7.79 24.13 5.70
CA LEU A 255 -6.45 24.13 6.26
C LEU A 255 -5.44 23.52 5.28
N PRO A 256 -4.32 24.22 4.98
CA PRO A 256 -3.35 23.71 4.00
C PRO A 256 -2.83 22.32 4.32
N GLU A 257 -2.55 22.03 5.60
CA GLU A 257 -2.01 20.76 6.07
C GLU A 257 -2.99 19.59 6.00
N THR A 258 -4.29 19.87 5.81
CA THR A 258 -5.31 18.85 5.59
C THR A 258 -5.69 18.76 4.11
N ARG A 259 -5.60 19.87 3.37
CA ARG A 259 -6.05 19.99 1.99
C ARG A 259 -5.00 19.51 0.99
N TYR A 260 -3.75 19.94 1.18
CA TYR A 260 -2.70 19.64 0.21
C TYR A 260 -1.93 18.40 0.63
N VAL A 261 -1.98 17.41 -0.23
CA VAL A 261 -1.42 16.09 -0.01
C VAL A 261 -0.27 15.82 -0.98
N PHE A 262 0.42 14.71 -0.80
CA PHE A 262 1.48 14.29 -1.71
C PHE A 262 0.99 13.24 -2.71
N GLN A 263 1.70 13.17 -3.83
CA GLN A 263 1.64 12.06 -4.79
C GLN A 263 3.05 11.68 -5.21
N ILE A 264 3.34 10.39 -5.23
CA ILE A 264 4.61 9.82 -5.69
C ILE A 264 4.28 8.72 -6.70
N LEU A 265 4.75 8.88 -7.95
CA LEU A 265 4.52 7.92 -9.02
C LEU A 265 5.87 7.47 -9.58
N LYS A 266 6.35 6.29 -9.18
CA LYS A 266 7.51 5.68 -9.82
C LYS A 266 7.05 4.92 -11.05
N VAL A 267 7.30 5.49 -12.23
CA VAL A 267 6.89 4.93 -13.52
C VAL A 267 8.11 4.37 -14.23
N PRO A 268 8.12 3.08 -14.61
CA PRO A 268 9.25 2.47 -15.32
C PRO A 268 9.63 3.23 -16.59
N GLY A 269 10.89 3.63 -16.67
CA GLY A 269 11.43 4.35 -17.82
C GLY A 269 11.28 5.88 -17.78
N LEU A 270 10.60 6.43 -16.80
CA LEU A 270 10.56 7.88 -16.60
C LEU A 270 11.58 8.32 -15.52
N PRO A 271 12.30 9.42 -15.73
CA PRO A 271 13.18 9.99 -14.73
C PRO A 271 12.37 10.69 -13.63
N HIS A 272 13.04 10.96 -12.51
CA HIS A 272 12.49 11.84 -11.46
C HIS A 272 12.12 13.22 -12.02
N SER A 273 10.96 13.72 -11.60
CA SER A 273 10.51 15.08 -11.88
C SER A 273 9.52 15.56 -10.82
N GLU A 274 9.57 16.85 -10.50
CA GLU A 274 8.52 17.50 -9.74
C GLU A 274 7.40 17.96 -10.68
N LEU A 275 6.16 17.60 -10.32
CA LEU A 275 4.96 17.96 -11.05
C LEU A 275 4.46 19.34 -10.57
N ALA A 276 4.26 20.28 -11.48
CA ALA A 276 3.80 21.62 -11.12
C ALA A 276 2.36 21.65 -10.60
N ASN A 277 1.50 20.83 -11.16
CA ASN A 277 0.09 20.74 -10.80
C ASN A 277 -0.30 19.26 -10.75
N ALA A 278 -1.06 18.87 -9.74
CA ALA A 278 -1.64 17.55 -9.61
C ALA A 278 -2.89 17.61 -8.74
N SER A 279 -3.80 16.69 -8.99
CA SER A 279 -5.02 16.49 -8.21
C SER A 279 -5.25 15.01 -7.96
N ASN A 280 -5.97 14.64 -6.92
CA ASN A 280 -6.24 13.22 -6.61
C ASN A 280 -7.00 12.50 -7.74
N VAL A 281 -7.81 13.21 -8.52
CA VAL A 281 -8.49 12.65 -9.70
C VAL A 281 -7.53 12.21 -10.82
N ASP A 282 -6.27 12.68 -10.82
CA ASP A 282 -5.29 12.40 -11.88
C ASP A 282 -4.63 11.03 -11.75
N ILE A 283 -4.76 10.39 -10.60
CA ILE A 283 -4.13 9.08 -10.34
C ILE A 283 -4.72 7.99 -11.23
N LEU A 284 -6.04 7.88 -11.28
CA LEU A 284 -6.70 6.86 -12.12
C LEU A 284 -6.32 7.00 -13.60
N PRO A 285 -6.44 8.18 -14.25
CA PRO A 285 -5.98 8.35 -15.64
C PRO A 285 -4.49 8.07 -15.85
N SER A 286 -3.64 8.36 -14.86
CA SER A 286 -2.20 8.07 -14.92
C SER A 286 -1.92 6.56 -14.91
N ILE A 287 -2.62 5.80 -14.08
CA ILE A 287 -2.53 4.33 -14.04
C ILE A 287 -2.97 3.77 -15.40
N PHE A 288 -4.09 4.25 -15.96
CA PHE A 288 -4.60 3.77 -17.23
C PHE A 288 -3.67 4.10 -18.39
N LYS A 289 -3.07 5.30 -18.39
CA LYS A 289 -2.04 5.64 -19.38
C LYS A 289 -0.83 4.70 -19.29
N TYR A 290 -0.35 4.40 -18.09
CA TYR A 290 0.74 3.45 -17.88
C TYR A 290 0.37 2.06 -18.40
N MET A 291 -0.83 1.57 -18.11
CA MET A 291 -1.34 0.27 -18.57
C MET A 291 -1.69 0.24 -20.06
N GLU A 292 -1.54 1.36 -20.78
CA GLU A 292 -1.91 1.52 -22.21
C GLU A 292 -3.41 1.27 -22.46
N ILE A 293 -4.24 1.56 -21.46
CA ILE A 293 -5.70 1.48 -21.57
C ILE A 293 -6.23 2.84 -22.00
N GLN A 294 -6.94 2.88 -23.12
CA GLN A 294 -7.59 4.11 -23.57
C GLN A 294 -8.93 4.27 -22.85
N PRO A 295 -9.13 5.36 -22.11
CA PRO A 295 -10.43 5.61 -21.47
C PRO A 295 -11.51 5.87 -22.50
N ASP A 296 -12.69 5.33 -22.25
CA ASP A 296 -13.88 5.72 -23.00
C ASP A 296 -14.34 7.12 -22.55
N SER A 297 -14.71 7.96 -23.51
CA SER A 297 -15.16 9.32 -23.21
C SER A 297 -16.44 9.37 -22.36
N SER A 298 -17.24 8.31 -22.35
CA SER A 298 -18.44 8.19 -21.52
C SER A 298 -18.14 8.02 -20.02
N TRP A 299 -16.88 7.69 -19.64
CA TRP A 299 -16.45 7.61 -18.23
C TRP A 299 -16.38 8.98 -17.55
N GLU A 300 -16.27 10.05 -18.35
CA GLU A 300 -16.34 11.45 -17.91
C GLU A 300 -15.40 11.74 -16.72
N TRP A 301 -14.18 11.15 -16.69
CA TRP A 301 -13.21 11.43 -15.65
C TRP A 301 -12.87 12.92 -15.58
N ASP A 302 -12.65 13.43 -14.37
CA ASP A 302 -12.24 14.81 -14.15
C ASP A 302 -10.72 14.98 -14.24
N GLY A 303 -9.99 13.89 -13.98
CA GLY A 303 -8.53 13.86 -13.98
C GLY A 303 -7.94 13.72 -15.39
N ILE A 304 -6.66 14.05 -15.46
CA ILE A 304 -5.80 13.88 -16.64
C ILE A 304 -4.53 13.11 -16.27
N PRO A 305 -3.91 12.38 -17.21
CA PRO A 305 -2.64 11.72 -16.91
C PRO A 305 -1.52 12.71 -16.56
N LEU A 306 -0.73 12.42 -15.53
CA LEU A 306 0.36 13.26 -15.02
C LEU A 306 1.66 13.19 -15.85
N PHE A 307 1.77 12.29 -16.82
CA PHE A 307 2.95 12.10 -17.67
C PHE A 307 2.58 11.67 -19.09
#